data_2f9afe4dc6e4dcf54ec7602f3c9a5f9c
#
_entry.id   2f9afe4dc6e4dcf54ec7602f3c9a5f9c
#
_cell.length_a   1.000
_cell.length_b   1.000
_cell.length_c   1.000
_cell.angle_alpha   90.00
_cell.angle_beta   90.00
_cell.angle_gamma   90.00
#
_symmetry.space_group_name_H-M   'P 1'
#
loop_
_entity.id
_entity.type
_entity.pdbx_description
1 polymer ?
#
loop_
_entity_poly.entity_id
_entity_poly.type
_entity_poly.pdbx_seq_one_letter_code
_entity_poly.pdbx_strand_id
1 'polypeptide(L)'
;RDYRRSGMSLSEEDREKLKTIQKKLGTLTIEFDTNIREDKTIVPIPLGDLEGVPQDVIDGIDVVDENYQVTLDYPTFGPILDYCSVAETRKNVRFAYSKRAGLENVEILERIIKLRDEASDLLGYATTADYETETKMSKNAATVAEFYEKLRPVVRKKAEKDWAELLAAKREDLGDPTADFYPYDFSYYYEKIKNDKYAVDSQKVQEYLPLQNVMDGLFEITQNL
;
A
#
# COMPACT_ATOMS: atom_id res chain seq x y z
N ARG A 1 -27.36 9.66 -18.59
CA ARG A 1 -25.90 9.52 -18.67
C ARG A 1 -25.45 8.13 -18.25
N ASP A 2 -25.86 7.63 -17.10
CA ASP A 2 -25.45 6.32 -16.57
C ASP A 2 -25.90 5.16 -17.48
N TYR A 3 -27.10 5.21 -18.02
CA TYR A 3 -27.58 4.23 -19.00
C TYR A 3 -26.69 4.13 -20.24
N ARG A 4 -26.16 5.26 -20.74
CA ARG A 4 -25.23 5.27 -21.87
C ARG A 4 -23.89 4.65 -21.48
N ARG A 5 -23.39 4.98 -20.29
CA ARG A 5 -22.13 4.46 -19.76
C ARG A 5 -22.19 2.96 -19.44
N SER A 6 -23.36 2.45 -19.12
CA SER A 6 -23.59 1.01 -18.94
C SER A 6 -23.77 0.23 -20.26
N GLY A 7 -23.66 0.90 -21.41
CA GLY A 7 -23.74 0.26 -22.72
C GLY A 7 -25.17 0.08 -23.25
N MET A 8 -26.19 0.72 -22.67
CA MET A 8 -27.58 0.58 -23.13
C MET A 8 -27.84 1.11 -24.53
N SER A 9 -26.97 1.98 -25.05
CA SER A 9 -27.04 2.50 -26.42
C SER A 9 -26.32 1.64 -27.46
N LEU A 10 -25.63 0.59 -27.05
CA LEU A 10 -24.93 -0.33 -27.94
C LEU A 10 -25.90 -1.27 -28.66
N SER A 11 -25.43 -1.89 -29.75
CA SER A 11 -26.11 -3.01 -30.36
C SER A 11 -26.28 -4.17 -29.37
N GLU A 12 -27.23 -5.06 -29.63
CA GLU A 12 -27.44 -6.25 -28.77
C GLU A 12 -26.16 -7.10 -28.70
N GLU A 13 -25.48 -7.27 -29.82
CA GLU A 13 -24.21 -8.00 -29.91
C GLU A 13 -23.12 -7.36 -29.03
N ASP A 14 -22.93 -6.05 -29.13
CA ASP A 14 -21.89 -5.35 -28.37
C ASP A 14 -22.24 -5.26 -26.88
N ARG A 15 -23.52 -5.22 -26.50
CA ARG A 15 -23.95 -5.35 -25.10
C ARG A 15 -23.57 -6.70 -24.51
N GLU A 16 -23.78 -7.79 -25.22
CA GLU A 16 -23.39 -9.13 -24.72
C GLU A 16 -21.86 -9.27 -24.66
N LYS A 17 -21.10 -8.67 -25.59
CA LYS A 17 -19.63 -8.59 -25.47
C LYS A 17 -19.22 -7.81 -24.23
N LEU A 18 -19.77 -6.60 -24.02
CA LEU A 18 -19.48 -5.77 -22.85
C LEU A 18 -19.79 -6.49 -21.53
N LYS A 19 -20.94 -7.14 -21.45
CA LYS A 19 -21.33 -7.94 -20.29
C LYS A 19 -20.37 -9.08 -20.01
N THR A 20 -19.88 -9.74 -21.07
CA THR A 20 -18.88 -10.81 -20.96
C THR A 20 -17.55 -10.27 -20.43
N ILE A 21 -17.11 -9.12 -20.94
CA ILE A 21 -15.89 -8.43 -20.48
C ILE A 21 -16.03 -8.03 -19.01
N GLN A 22 -17.14 -7.41 -18.62
CA GLN A 22 -17.39 -6.99 -17.24
C GLN A 22 -17.40 -8.17 -16.28
N LYS A 23 -18.00 -9.31 -16.66
CA LYS A 23 -17.97 -10.54 -15.87
C LYS A 23 -16.53 -11.05 -15.67
N LYS A 24 -15.73 -11.07 -16.75
CA LYS A 24 -14.31 -11.46 -16.68
C LYS A 24 -13.51 -10.51 -15.79
N LEU A 25 -13.74 -9.19 -15.91
CA LEU A 25 -13.10 -8.19 -15.05
C LEU A 25 -13.42 -8.41 -13.58
N GLY A 26 -14.70 -8.65 -13.24
CA GLY A 26 -15.11 -8.95 -11.88
C GLY A 26 -14.41 -10.19 -11.32
N THR A 27 -14.35 -11.29 -12.10
CA THR A 27 -13.65 -12.52 -11.70
C THR A 27 -12.16 -12.26 -11.47
N LEU A 28 -11.47 -11.61 -12.42
CA LEU A 28 -10.03 -11.33 -12.32
C LEU A 28 -9.69 -10.38 -11.17
N THR A 29 -10.54 -9.41 -10.88
CA THR A 29 -10.34 -8.50 -9.74
C THR A 29 -10.43 -9.25 -8.41
N ILE A 30 -11.42 -10.14 -8.27
CA ILE A 30 -11.56 -10.97 -7.08
C ILE A 30 -10.36 -11.92 -6.93
N GLU A 31 -9.91 -12.54 -8.03
CA GLU A 31 -8.74 -13.43 -8.05
C GLU A 31 -7.48 -12.66 -7.63
N PHE A 32 -7.24 -11.47 -8.19
CA PHE A 32 -6.12 -10.60 -7.85
C PHE A 32 -6.06 -10.27 -6.34
N ASP A 33 -7.19 -9.85 -5.79
CA ASP A 33 -7.28 -9.48 -4.37
C ASP A 33 -7.16 -10.72 -3.47
N THR A 34 -7.71 -11.86 -3.90
CA THR A 34 -7.63 -13.13 -3.17
C THR A 34 -6.20 -13.64 -3.09
N ASN A 35 -5.45 -13.61 -4.21
CA ASN A 35 -4.05 -14.03 -4.22
C ASN A 35 -3.19 -13.22 -3.23
N ILE A 36 -3.43 -11.91 -3.10
CA ILE A 36 -2.72 -11.08 -2.11
C ILE A 36 -3.16 -11.42 -0.68
N ARG A 37 -4.46 -11.60 -0.44
CA ARG A 37 -5.01 -11.87 0.89
C ARG A 37 -4.63 -13.25 1.41
N GLU A 38 -4.54 -14.23 0.52
CA GLU A 38 -4.25 -15.63 0.86
C GLU A 38 -2.75 -15.95 0.78
N ASP A 39 -1.91 -14.98 0.43
CA ASP A 39 -0.46 -15.13 0.49
C ASP A 39 -0.03 -15.37 1.94
N LYS A 40 0.55 -16.55 2.17
CA LYS A 40 1.01 -17.01 3.49
C LYS A 40 2.53 -17.05 3.58
N THR A 41 3.19 -16.19 2.83
CA THR A 41 4.64 -16.07 2.89
C THR A 41 5.08 -15.76 4.32
N ILE A 42 5.99 -16.56 4.83
CA ILE A 42 6.66 -16.37 6.10
C ILE A 42 8.11 -15.98 5.82
N VAL A 43 8.60 -14.99 6.55
CA VAL A 43 10.01 -14.57 6.50
C VAL A 43 10.69 -15.07 7.77
N PRO A 44 11.57 -16.08 7.69
CA PRO A 44 12.33 -16.51 8.85
C PRO A 44 13.39 -15.47 9.20
N ILE A 45 13.36 -14.99 10.44
CA ILE A 45 14.31 -14.01 10.97
C ILE A 45 15.02 -14.64 12.16
N PRO A 46 16.37 -14.67 12.20
CA PRO A 46 17.12 -15.25 13.31
C PRO A 46 16.79 -14.60 14.66
N LEU A 47 16.85 -15.40 15.72
CA LEU A 47 16.72 -14.86 17.09
C LEU A 47 17.81 -13.81 17.33
N GLY A 48 17.36 -12.62 17.82
CA GLY A 48 18.23 -11.46 18.02
C GLY A 48 18.15 -10.40 16.92
N ASP A 49 17.66 -10.75 15.73
CA ASP A 49 17.59 -9.82 14.58
C ASP A 49 16.30 -8.97 14.54
N LEU A 50 15.51 -8.95 15.65
CA LEU A 50 14.36 -8.07 15.88
C LEU A 50 14.64 -6.96 16.88
N GLU A 51 15.90 -6.59 17.07
CA GLU A 51 16.30 -5.53 18.00
C GLU A 51 15.54 -4.22 17.69
N GLY A 52 14.94 -3.61 18.73
CA GLY A 52 14.16 -2.37 18.65
C GLY A 52 12.67 -2.56 18.38
N VAL A 53 12.25 -3.74 17.94
CA VAL A 53 10.81 -4.06 17.78
C VAL A 53 10.13 -4.15 19.14
N PRO A 54 8.90 -3.61 19.31
CA PRO A 54 8.16 -3.74 20.57
C PRO A 54 7.98 -5.19 21.03
N GLN A 55 8.13 -5.42 22.33
CA GLN A 55 8.13 -6.77 22.89
C GLN A 55 6.80 -7.50 22.69
N ASP A 56 5.68 -6.79 22.79
CA ASP A 56 4.33 -7.33 22.55
C ASP A 56 4.15 -7.85 21.12
N VAL A 57 4.81 -7.21 20.14
CA VAL A 57 4.83 -7.69 18.76
C VAL A 57 5.68 -8.96 18.65
N ILE A 58 6.87 -8.97 19.27
CA ILE A 58 7.78 -10.14 19.26
C ILE A 58 7.11 -11.34 19.91
N ASP A 59 6.44 -11.14 21.05
CA ASP A 59 5.75 -12.20 21.79
C ASP A 59 4.60 -12.84 21.00
N GLY A 60 4.08 -12.14 19.99
CA GLY A 60 3.06 -12.64 19.07
C GLY A 60 3.60 -13.43 17.88
N ILE A 61 4.93 -13.54 17.71
CA ILE A 61 5.55 -14.22 16.57
C ILE A 61 5.99 -15.63 16.96
N ASP A 62 5.52 -16.63 16.20
CA ASP A 62 5.95 -18.02 16.41
C ASP A 62 7.45 -18.19 16.17
N VAL A 63 8.08 -19.10 16.93
CA VAL A 63 9.50 -19.44 16.76
C VAL A 63 9.62 -20.89 16.33
N VAL A 64 10.34 -21.11 15.22
CA VAL A 64 10.66 -22.44 14.70
C VAL A 64 12.13 -22.48 14.27
N ASP A 65 12.86 -23.52 14.66
CA ASP A 65 14.27 -23.72 14.33
C ASP A 65 15.15 -22.47 14.56
N GLU A 66 15.04 -21.88 15.74
CA GLU A 66 15.78 -20.66 16.15
C GLU A 66 15.50 -19.42 15.29
N ASN A 67 14.35 -19.40 14.56
CA ASN A 67 13.92 -18.25 13.77
C ASN A 67 12.51 -17.82 14.14
N TYR A 68 12.28 -16.52 14.24
CA TYR A 68 10.95 -15.92 14.25
C TYR A 68 10.29 -16.14 12.89
N GLN A 69 9.05 -16.59 12.89
CA GLN A 69 8.24 -16.83 11.69
C GLN A 69 7.42 -15.58 11.37
N VAL A 70 8.07 -14.55 10.80
CA VAL A 70 7.42 -13.26 10.54
C VAL A 70 6.42 -13.39 9.42
N THR A 71 5.14 -13.14 9.72
CA THR A 71 4.05 -13.05 8.73
C THR A 71 4.01 -11.66 8.08
N LEU A 72 3.35 -11.54 6.94
CA LEU A 72 3.26 -10.30 6.18
C LEU A 72 1.93 -9.54 6.40
N ASP A 73 1.24 -9.83 7.49
CA ASP A 73 0.09 -9.05 7.97
C ASP A 73 0.56 -7.73 8.61
N TYR A 74 -0.26 -6.70 8.47
CA TYR A 74 0.12 -5.34 8.85
C TYR A 74 0.53 -5.19 10.33
N PRO A 75 -0.15 -5.83 11.31
CA PRO A 75 0.25 -5.76 12.71
C PRO A 75 1.65 -6.33 13.00
N THR A 76 2.12 -7.29 12.21
CA THR A 76 3.42 -7.93 12.40
C THR A 76 4.52 -7.21 11.62
N PHE A 77 4.37 -7.06 10.29
CA PHE A 77 5.47 -6.50 9.49
C PHE A 77 5.65 -4.99 9.65
N GLY A 78 4.57 -4.25 9.94
CA GLY A 78 4.61 -2.78 10.10
C GLY A 78 5.59 -2.36 11.20
N PRO A 79 5.41 -2.81 12.46
CA PRO A 79 6.33 -2.50 13.56
C PRO A 79 7.78 -2.92 13.30
N ILE A 80 8.02 -4.01 12.54
CA ILE A 80 9.38 -4.41 12.16
C ILE A 80 10.01 -3.35 11.25
N LEU A 81 9.27 -2.82 10.28
CA LEU A 81 9.78 -1.75 9.41
C LEU A 81 10.00 -0.43 10.14
N ASP A 82 9.18 -0.15 11.15
CA ASP A 82 9.20 1.13 11.87
C ASP A 82 10.28 1.16 12.97
N TYR A 83 10.53 0.02 13.64
CA TYR A 83 11.34 -0.01 14.85
C TYR A 83 12.57 -0.92 14.81
N CYS A 84 12.63 -1.92 13.91
CA CYS A 84 13.77 -2.82 13.88
C CYS A 84 15.07 -2.09 13.48
N SER A 85 16.09 -2.13 14.33
CA SER A 85 17.40 -1.52 14.05
C SER A 85 18.20 -2.27 12.97
N VAL A 86 17.93 -3.59 12.79
CA VAL A 86 18.63 -4.46 11.84
C VAL A 86 18.16 -4.20 10.41
N ALA A 87 18.98 -3.52 9.61
CA ALA A 87 18.64 -3.13 8.24
C ALA A 87 18.34 -4.31 7.31
N GLU A 88 19.05 -5.44 7.47
CA GLU A 88 18.83 -6.64 6.64
C GLU A 88 17.45 -7.27 6.94
N THR A 89 17.02 -7.27 8.19
CA THR A 89 15.67 -7.69 8.57
C THR A 89 14.60 -6.83 7.90
N ARG A 90 14.71 -5.50 8.01
CA ARG A 90 13.78 -4.57 7.32
C ARG A 90 13.75 -4.82 5.81
N LYS A 91 14.91 -5.04 5.19
CA LYS A 91 15.04 -5.32 3.77
C LYS A 91 14.31 -6.61 3.39
N ASN A 92 14.57 -7.70 4.11
CA ASN A 92 13.97 -9.01 3.83
C ASN A 92 12.45 -8.97 3.96
N VAL A 93 11.94 -8.40 5.05
CA VAL A 93 10.51 -8.24 5.30
C VAL A 93 9.86 -7.33 4.25
N ARG A 94 10.45 -6.16 3.95
CA ARG A 94 9.95 -5.24 2.93
C ARG A 94 9.90 -5.88 1.54
N PHE A 95 10.93 -6.63 1.20
CA PHE A 95 11.04 -7.28 -0.11
C PHE A 95 10.01 -8.40 -0.26
N ALA A 96 9.85 -9.24 0.76
CA ALA A 96 8.83 -10.29 0.79
C ALA A 96 7.42 -9.69 0.67
N TYR A 97 7.13 -8.65 1.46
CA TYR A 97 5.85 -7.94 1.39
C TYR A 97 5.54 -7.39 -0.01
N SER A 98 6.53 -6.78 -0.67
CA SER A 98 6.36 -6.18 -2.00
C SER A 98 6.22 -7.22 -3.12
N LYS A 99 6.62 -8.47 -2.88
CA LYS A 99 6.55 -9.57 -3.85
C LYS A 99 5.33 -10.47 -3.71
N ARG A 100 4.47 -10.24 -2.71
CA ARG A 100 3.29 -11.07 -2.48
C ARG A 100 2.47 -11.25 -3.76
N ALA A 101 2.12 -12.49 -4.06
CA ALA A 101 1.37 -12.87 -5.26
C ALA A 101 1.94 -12.31 -6.59
N GLY A 102 3.23 -11.89 -6.62
CA GLY A 102 3.77 -11.04 -7.68
C GLY A 102 3.69 -11.65 -9.08
N LEU A 103 4.10 -12.89 -9.26
CA LEU A 103 4.14 -13.51 -10.60
C LEU A 103 2.73 -13.77 -11.14
N GLU A 104 1.85 -14.35 -10.34
CA GLU A 104 0.48 -14.66 -10.72
C GLU A 104 -0.34 -13.39 -11.01
N ASN A 105 -0.20 -12.39 -10.15
CA ASN A 105 -0.95 -11.15 -10.27
C ASN A 105 -0.47 -10.24 -11.41
N VAL A 106 0.77 -10.35 -11.87
CA VAL A 106 1.23 -9.62 -13.07
C VAL A 106 0.43 -10.06 -14.30
N GLU A 107 0.25 -11.36 -14.51
CA GLU A 107 -0.54 -11.88 -15.64
C GLU A 107 -2.02 -11.49 -15.53
N ILE A 108 -2.57 -11.53 -14.32
CA ILE A 108 -3.95 -11.09 -14.05
C ILE A 108 -4.10 -9.59 -14.34
N LEU A 109 -3.17 -8.77 -13.89
CA LEU A 109 -3.17 -7.33 -14.13
C LEU A 109 -3.10 -6.97 -15.61
N GLU A 110 -2.25 -7.64 -16.38
CA GLU A 110 -2.17 -7.45 -17.84
C GLU A 110 -3.50 -7.77 -18.52
N ARG A 111 -4.16 -8.85 -18.11
CA ARG A 111 -5.49 -9.21 -18.63
C ARG A 111 -6.55 -8.19 -18.23
N ILE A 112 -6.54 -7.69 -17.00
CA ILE A 112 -7.44 -6.63 -16.53
C ILE A 112 -7.26 -5.37 -17.38
N ILE A 113 -6.02 -4.93 -17.63
CA ILE A 113 -5.72 -3.73 -18.44
C ILE A 113 -6.29 -3.89 -19.84
N LYS A 114 -6.05 -5.02 -20.51
CA LYS A 114 -6.57 -5.30 -21.86
C LYS A 114 -8.10 -5.29 -21.92
N LEU A 115 -8.75 -5.94 -20.95
CA LEU A 115 -10.21 -5.99 -20.89
C LEU A 115 -10.84 -4.63 -20.56
N ARG A 116 -10.19 -3.79 -19.77
CA ARG A 116 -10.63 -2.40 -19.54
C ARG A 116 -10.54 -1.56 -20.80
N ASP A 117 -9.49 -1.73 -21.57
CA ASP A 117 -9.30 -1.05 -22.86
C ASP A 117 -10.39 -1.47 -23.85
N GLU A 118 -10.60 -2.77 -24.05
CA GLU A 118 -11.68 -3.31 -24.89
C GLU A 118 -13.06 -2.81 -24.47
N ALA A 119 -13.35 -2.73 -23.17
CA ALA A 119 -14.62 -2.20 -22.66
C ALA A 119 -14.78 -0.72 -22.98
N SER A 120 -13.71 0.06 -22.84
CA SER A 120 -13.72 1.49 -23.12
C SER A 120 -13.93 1.78 -24.61
N ASP A 121 -13.28 1.03 -25.48
CA ASP A 121 -13.44 1.10 -26.94
C ASP A 121 -14.89 0.80 -27.36
N LEU A 122 -15.48 -0.28 -26.84
CA LEU A 122 -16.89 -0.61 -27.11
C LEU A 122 -17.85 0.50 -26.68
N LEU A 123 -17.54 1.20 -25.59
CA LEU A 123 -18.33 2.32 -25.08
C LEU A 123 -18.06 3.65 -25.81
N GLY A 124 -17.08 3.66 -26.77
CA GLY A 124 -16.73 4.82 -27.58
C GLY A 124 -15.85 5.84 -26.87
N TYR A 125 -15.08 5.42 -25.86
CA TYR A 125 -14.07 6.26 -25.21
C TYR A 125 -12.69 6.00 -25.79
N ALA A 126 -11.89 7.05 -25.89
CA ALA A 126 -10.52 6.95 -26.40
C ALA A 126 -9.59 6.17 -25.45
N THR A 127 -9.84 6.24 -24.15
CA THR A 127 -9.08 5.51 -23.13
C THR A 127 -9.97 5.12 -21.94
N THR A 128 -9.56 4.11 -21.19
CA THR A 128 -10.17 3.78 -19.90
C THR A 128 -10.12 4.96 -18.93
N ALA A 129 -9.04 5.76 -18.96
CA ALA A 129 -8.91 6.94 -18.11
C ALA A 129 -9.97 8.00 -18.43
N ASP A 130 -10.34 8.21 -19.69
CA ASP A 130 -11.42 9.11 -20.06
C ASP A 130 -12.78 8.60 -19.61
N TYR A 131 -13.03 7.29 -19.77
CA TYR A 131 -14.24 6.66 -19.26
C TYR A 131 -14.36 6.85 -17.73
N GLU A 132 -13.31 6.56 -16.96
CA GLU A 132 -13.32 6.64 -15.51
C GLU A 132 -13.46 8.07 -14.99
N THR A 133 -12.91 9.06 -15.69
CA THR A 133 -12.91 10.46 -15.24
C THR A 133 -14.09 11.29 -15.71
N GLU A 134 -14.83 10.84 -16.73
CA GLU A 134 -15.95 11.60 -17.32
C GLU A 134 -16.99 12.07 -16.28
N THR A 135 -17.28 11.24 -15.27
CA THR A 135 -18.26 11.54 -14.22
C THR A 135 -17.66 12.23 -13.00
N LYS A 136 -16.34 12.33 -12.92
CA LYS A 136 -15.60 12.93 -11.80
C LYS A 136 -15.34 14.42 -12.05
N MET A 137 -14.84 15.13 -11.05
CA MET A 137 -14.51 16.57 -11.16
C MET A 137 -13.57 16.90 -12.32
N SER A 138 -12.63 16.00 -12.61
CA SER A 138 -11.64 16.16 -13.68
C SER A 138 -12.23 16.12 -15.09
N LYS A 139 -13.35 15.42 -15.30
CA LYS A 139 -14.06 15.26 -16.58
C LYS A 139 -13.34 14.42 -17.63
N ASN A 140 -12.03 14.46 -17.73
CA ASN A 140 -11.21 13.74 -18.70
C ASN A 140 -9.79 13.52 -18.18
N ALA A 141 -9.05 12.63 -18.83
CA ALA A 141 -7.67 12.29 -18.50
C ALA A 141 -6.69 13.47 -18.65
N ALA A 142 -6.91 14.33 -19.65
CA ALA A 142 -6.04 15.50 -19.90
C ALA A 142 -6.04 16.47 -18.71
N THR A 143 -7.21 16.76 -18.14
CA THR A 143 -7.32 17.62 -16.93
C THR A 143 -6.54 17.02 -15.74
N VAL A 144 -6.55 15.69 -15.58
CA VAL A 144 -5.76 15.01 -14.54
C VAL A 144 -4.26 15.20 -14.81
N ALA A 145 -3.83 14.99 -16.06
CA ALA A 145 -2.43 15.16 -16.44
C ALA A 145 -1.93 16.60 -16.19
N GLU A 146 -2.71 17.61 -16.60
CA GLU A 146 -2.38 19.01 -16.34
C GLU A 146 -2.27 19.34 -14.85
N PHE A 147 -3.16 18.78 -14.02
CA PHE A 147 -3.09 18.93 -12.57
C PHE A 147 -1.78 18.38 -12.02
N TYR A 148 -1.39 17.18 -12.43
CA TYR A 148 -0.13 16.58 -11.98
C TYR A 148 1.11 17.33 -12.49
N GLU A 149 1.09 17.84 -13.72
CA GLU A 149 2.21 18.65 -14.24
C GLU A 149 2.42 19.92 -13.42
N LYS A 150 1.35 20.56 -12.95
CA LYS A 150 1.43 21.76 -12.07
C LYS A 150 1.86 21.38 -10.65
N LEU A 151 1.39 20.24 -10.13
CA LEU A 151 1.66 19.80 -8.75
C LEU A 151 3.09 19.25 -8.59
N ARG A 152 3.58 18.49 -9.57
CA ARG A 152 4.86 17.77 -9.53
C ARG A 152 6.06 18.63 -9.10
N PRO A 153 6.31 19.83 -9.66
CA PRO A 153 7.47 20.63 -9.27
C PRO A 153 7.40 21.12 -7.83
N VAL A 154 6.19 21.39 -7.31
CA VAL A 154 5.99 21.84 -5.93
C VAL A 154 6.26 20.72 -4.94
N VAL A 155 5.65 19.54 -5.20
CA VAL A 155 5.82 18.35 -4.36
C VAL A 155 7.26 17.85 -4.42
N ARG A 156 7.90 17.87 -5.61
CA ARG A 156 9.28 17.42 -5.78
C ARG A 156 10.25 18.21 -4.92
N LYS A 157 10.10 19.54 -4.88
CA LYS A 157 10.94 20.40 -4.03
C LYS A 157 10.87 20.04 -2.55
N LYS A 158 9.67 19.68 -2.07
CA LYS A 158 9.49 19.22 -0.68
C LYS A 158 10.07 17.83 -0.48
N ALA A 159 9.81 16.91 -1.40
CA ALA A 159 10.31 15.54 -1.35
C ALA A 159 11.85 15.47 -1.34
N GLU A 160 12.52 16.30 -2.14
CA GLU A 160 13.99 16.39 -2.15
C GLU A 160 14.55 16.84 -0.79
N LYS A 161 13.86 17.77 -0.12
CA LYS A 161 14.24 18.22 1.23
C LYS A 161 14.03 17.10 2.26
N ASP A 162 12.88 16.43 2.23
CA ASP A 162 12.56 15.35 3.16
C ASP A 162 13.50 14.16 2.98
N TRP A 163 13.81 13.83 1.72
CA TRP A 163 14.80 12.80 1.40
C TRP A 163 16.19 13.11 1.94
N ALA A 164 16.64 14.35 1.77
CA ALA A 164 17.94 14.77 2.29
C ALA A 164 18.00 14.68 3.82
N GLU A 165 16.91 14.98 4.51
CA GLU A 165 16.79 14.85 5.95
C GLU A 165 16.86 13.40 6.42
N LEU A 166 16.11 12.50 5.77
CA LEU A 166 16.12 11.07 6.05
C LEU A 166 17.51 10.46 5.81
N LEU A 167 18.15 10.82 4.70
CA LEU A 167 19.50 10.36 4.39
C LEU A 167 20.53 10.85 5.40
N ALA A 168 20.41 12.11 5.84
CA ALA A 168 21.30 12.67 6.86
C ALA A 168 21.16 11.93 8.19
N ALA A 169 19.92 11.65 8.63
CA ALA A 169 19.66 10.88 9.84
C ALA A 169 20.26 9.46 9.77
N LYS A 170 20.15 8.78 8.62
CA LYS A 170 20.78 7.48 8.42
C LYS A 170 22.28 7.53 8.51
N ARG A 171 22.92 8.51 7.86
CA ARG A 171 24.36 8.67 7.84
C ARG A 171 24.93 8.98 9.22
N GLU A 172 24.23 9.80 9.99
CA GLU A 172 24.57 10.12 11.38
C GLU A 172 24.46 8.88 12.27
N ASP A 173 23.37 8.13 12.17
CA ASP A 173 23.10 6.92 12.93
C ASP A 173 24.15 5.83 12.70
N LEU A 174 24.56 5.64 11.45
CA LEU A 174 25.58 4.66 11.06
C LEU A 174 27.02 5.15 11.23
N GLY A 175 27.25 6.45 11.44
CA GLY A 175 28.57 7.05 11.39
C GLY A 175 29.26 6.91 10.01
N ASP A 176 28.47 6.71 8.95
CA ASP A 176 28.94 6.50 7.58
C ASP A 176 28.39 7.58 6.63
N PRO A 177 29.19 8.58 6.26
CA PRO A 177 28.77 9.65 5.36
C PRO A 177 28.53 9.19 3.92
N THR A 178 28.90 7.96 3.57
CA THR A 178 28.73 7.38 2.24
C THR A 178 27.50 6.48 2.12
N ALA A 179 26.79 6.22 3.23
CA ALA A 179 25.65 5.34 3.25
C ALA A 179 24.54 5.83 2.29
N ASP A 180 23.99 4.89 1.50
CA ASP A 180 22.85 5.11 0.63
C ASP A 180 21.54 4.86 1.37
N PHE A 181 20.45 5.45 0.87
CA PHE A 181 19.10 5.32 1.45
C PHE A 181 18.20 4.45 0.56
N TYR A 182 17.56 3.46 1.15
CA TYR A 182 16.73 2.49 0.45
C TYR A 182 15.27 2.51 0.94
N PRO A 183 14.31 2.00 0.16
CA PRO A 183 12.89 2.01 0.53
C PRO A 183 12.58 1.33 1.87
N TYR A 184 13.38 0.34 2.31
CA TYR A 184 13.22 -0.32 3.61
C TYR A 184 13.77 0.48 4.80
N ASP A 185 14.44 1.59 4.55
CA ASP A 185 14.93 2.50 5.58
C ASP A 185 13.90 3.58 5.94
N PHE A 186 12.94 3.82 5.04
CA PHE A 186 12.04 4.97 5.13
C PHE A 186 11.27 5.02 6.44
N SER A 187 10.54 3.97 6.79
CA SER A 187 9.71 3.93 8.00
C SER A 187 10.55 4.09 9.27
N TYR A 188 11.68 3.38 9.35
CA TYR A 188 12.57 3.41 10.49
C TYR A 188 13.13 4.82 10.76
N TYR A 189 13.72 5.47 9.76
CA TYR A 189 14.29 6.79 9.94
C TYR A 189 13.21 7.89 10.05
N TYR A 190 12.04 7.68 9.46
CA TYR A 190 10.89 8.58 9.67
C TYR A 190 10.42 8.55 11.13
N GLU A 191 10.22 7.38 11.73
CA GLU A 191 9.84 7.25 13.14
C GLU A 191 10.95 7.81 14.05
N LYS A 192 12.21 7.55 13.75
CA LYS A 192 13.35 8.10 14.51
C LYS A 192 13.36 9.63 14.51
N ILE A 193 13.24 10.26 13.34
CA ILE A 193 13.17 11.74 13.22
C ILE A 193 11.94 12.28 13.94
N LYS A 194 10.79 11.61 13.84
CA LYS A 194 9.56 12.00 14.50
C LYS A 194 9.71 12.00 16.01
N ASN A 195 10.31 10.97 16.58
CA ASN A 195 10.59 10.88 18.00
C ASN A 195 11.57 11.98 18.45
N ASP A 196 12.66 12.19 17.72
CA ASP A 196 13.69 13.18 18.09
C ASP A 196 13.19 14.63 17.98
N LYS A 197 12.40 14.95 16.95
CA LYS A 197 11.93 16.34 16.72
C LYS A 197 10.67 16.71 17.49
N TYR A 198 9.75 15.78 17.64
CA TYR A 198 8.41 16.07 18.15
C TYR A 198 8.14 15.41 19.50
N ALA A 199 9.05 14.58 20.00
CA ALA A 199 8.88 13.80 21.23
C ALA A 199 7.55 12.98 21.23
N VAL A 200 7.08 12.58 20.05
CA VAL A 200 5.86 11.80 19.87
C VAL A 200 6.24 10.32 19.81
N ASP A 201 6.09 9.67 20.95
CA ASP A 201 6.23 8.23 21.07
C ASP A 201 4.87 7.57 20.75
N SER A 202 4.79 6.95 19.57
CA SER A 202 3.56 6.31 19.11
C SER A 202 3.13 5.16 20.04
N GLN A 203 4.06 4.49 20.70
CA GLN A 203 3.75 3.41 21.66
C GLN A 203 3.08 3.97 22.92
N LYS A 204 3.56 5.10 23.45
CA LYS A 204 2.90 5.79 24.56
C LYS A 204 1.52 6.32 24.20
N VAL A 205 1.34 6.79 22.96
CA VAL A 205 0.02 7.23 22.49
C VAL A 205 -0.99 6.08 22.46
N GLN A 206 -0.56 4.86 22.09
CA GLN A 206 -1.42 3.68 22.09
C GLN A 206 -2.00 3.34 23.48
N GLU A 207 -1.26 3.60 24.56
CA GLU A 207 -1.73 3.37 25.94
C GLU A 207 -3.00 4.19 26.27
N TYR A 208 -3.21 5.34 25.62
CA TYR A 208 -4.38 6.20 25.78
C TYR A 208 -5.59 5.76 24.94
N LEU A 209 -5.40 4.82 24.01
CA LEU A 209 -6.42 4.37 23.07
C LEU A 209 -6.62 2.85 23.14
N PRO A 210 -6.95 2.26 24.31
CA PRO A 210 -7.22 0.83 24.41
C PRO A 210 -8.35 0.45 23.45
N LEU A 211 -8.16 -0.62 22.66
CA LEU A 211 -9.09 -1.06 21.63
C LEU A 211 -10.53 -1.20 22.16
N GLN A 212 -10.71 -1.77 23.36
CA GLN A 212 -12.05 -1.95 23.94
C GLN A 212 -12.75 -0.61 24.18
N ASN A 213 -12.05 0.39 24.73
CA ASN A 213 -12.62 1.71 24.97
C ASN A 213 -13.00 2.42 23.67
N VAL A 214 -12.18 2.27 22.62
CA VAL A 214 -12.46 2.84 21.29
C VAL A 214 -13.70 2.16 20.67
N MET A 215 -13.80 0.84 20.77
CA MET A 215 -14.95 0.09 20.26
C MET A 215 -16.24 0.43 21.01
N ASP A 216 -16.19 0.48 22.32
CA ASP A 216 -17.36 0.83 23.15
C ASP A 216 -17.83 2.26 22.84
N GLY A 217 -16.90 3.23 22.74
CA GLY A 217 -17.20 4.60 22.34
C GLY A 217 -17.77 4.72 20.92
N LEU A 218 -17.25 3.95 19.96
CA LEU A 218 -17.78 3.90 18.61
C LEU A 218 -19.24 3.40 18.59
N PHE A 219 -19.53 2.32 19.31
CA PHE A 219 -20.88 1.79 19.39
C PHE A 219 -21.83 2.74 20.13
N GLU A 220 -21.40 3.36 21.22
CA GLU A 220 -22.20 4.35 21.94
C GLU A 220 -22.56 5.55 21.03
N ILE A 221 -21.60 6.12 20.32
CA ILE A 221 -21.85 7.23 19.39
C ILE A 221 -22.82 6.84 18.27
N THR A 222 -22.60 5.66 17.67
CA THR A 222 -23.44 5.23 16.52
C THR A 222 -24.85 4.81 16.93
N GLN A 223 -25.08 4.38 18.18
CA GLN A 223 -26.39 4.06 18.70
C GLN A 223 -27.20 5.31 19.11
N ASN A 224 -26.51 6.40 19.42
CA ASN A 224 -27.14 7.66 19.83
C ASN A 224 -27.40 8.64 18.67
N LEU A 225 -26.98 8.29 17.44
CA LEU A 225 -27.28 9.01 16.19
C LEU A 225 -28.57 8.49 15.52
#